data_78d303a8fda2d08b14559f145ac6768b
#
_entry.id   78d303a8fda2d08b14559f145ac6768b
#
_cell.length_a   1.000
_cell.length_b   1.000
_cell.length_c   1.000
_cell.angle_alpha   90.00
_cell.angle_beta   90.00
_cell.angle_gamma   90.00
#
_symmetry.space_group_name_H-M   'P 1'
#
loop_
_entity.id
_entity.type
_entity.pdbx_description
1 polymer ?
#
loop_
_entity_poly.entity_id
_entity_poly.type
_entity_poly.pdbx_seq_one_letter_code
_entity_poly.pdbx_strand_id
1 'polypeptide(L)'
;MAAKEVKFGANARAQMLEGVDILAEAVKVTLGPKGRNVVLDKAFGAPRITKDGVTVAKEIELKEKFQNMGAQMVREVASKANDVAGDGTTTATVLAQAIVKEGSKAVAAGLNPMDLKRGIDSAIEAVVADLETRTSKISTNSEVAQVGTLSANGEGEIGDMIAKAMDKVGNE
;
A
#
# COMPACT_ATOMS: atom_id res chain seq x y z
N MET A 1 -9.45 31.05 5.88
CA MET A 1 -9.24 29.82 5.09
C MET A 1 -8.36 30.16 3.92
N ALA A 2 -7.33 29.34 3.62
CA ALA A 2 -6.51 29.54 2.42
C ALA A 2 -7.36 29.32 1.16
N ALA A 3 -7.13 30.12 0.12
CA ALA A 3 -7.80 29.97 -1.17
C ALA A 3 -7.52 28.57 -1.76
N LYS A 4 -8.55 27.96 -2.36
CA LYS A 4 -8.40 26.67 -3.03
C LYS A 4 -8.04 26.90 -4.49
N GLU A 5 -7.03 26.18 -4.96
CA GLU A 5 -6.69 26.11 -6.39
C GLU A 5 -7.56 25.04 -7.04
N VAL A 6 -8.11 25.36 -8.21
CA VAL A 6 -8.95 24.45 -9.00
C VAL A 6 -8.30 24.25 -10.36
N LYS A 7 -8.00 23.00 -10.73
CA LYS A 7 -7.50 22.61 -12.05
C LYS A 7 -8.42 21.59 -12.70
N PHE A 8 -8.53 21.63 -14.01
CA PHE A 8 -9.38 20.76 -14.81
C PHE A 8 -8.60 20.06 -15.92
N GLY A 9 -9.18 19.00 -16.44
CA GLY A 9 -8.74 18.36 -17.67
C GLY A 9 -7.52 17.45 -17.54
N ALA A 10 -6.84 17.26 -18.66
CA ALA A 10 -5.74 16.29 -18.78
C ALA A 10 -4.52 16.64 -17.91
N ASN A 11 -4.21 17.92 -17.76
CA ASN A 11 -3.06 18.38 -16.98
C ASN A 11 -3.21 18.04 -15.49
N ALA A 12 -4.39 18.29 -14.91
CA ALA A 12 -4.64 17.94 -13.50
C ALA A 12 -4.48 16.43 -13.28
N ARG A 13 -5.04 15.61 -14.18
CA ARG A 13 -4.91 14.15 -14.12
C ARG A 13 -3.46 13.70 -14.25
N ALA A 14 -2.70 14.26 -15.20
CA ALA A 14 -1.30 13.91 -15.40
C ALA A 14 -0.46 14.18 -14.14
N GLN A 15 -0.63 15.34 -13.51
CA GLN A 15 0.07 15.67 -12.27
C GLN A 15 -0.29 14.73 -11.11
N MET A 16 -1.57 14.38 -10.96
CA MET A 16 -1.99 13.42 -9.95
C MET A 16 -1.40 12.02 -10.20
N LEU A 17 -1.40 11.56 -11.46
CA LEU A 17 -0.77 10.29 -11.84
C LEU A 17 0.73 10.27 -11.56
N GLU A 18 1.43 11.36 -11.83
CA GLU A 18 2.84 11.50 -11.51
C GLU A 18 3.09 11.36 -9.99
N GLY A 19 2.24 11.96 -9.18
CA GLY A 19 2.30 11.80 -7.71
C GLY A 19 2.05 10.36 -7.26
N VAL A 20 1.08 9.68 -7.88
CA VAL A 20 0.83 8.24 -7.66
C VAL A 20 2.08 7.43 -8.00
N ASP A 21 2.70 7.68 -9.15
CA ASP A 21 3.90 6.97 -9.60
C ASP A 21 5.08 7.22 -8.66
N ILE A 22 5.35 8.45 -8.27
CA ILE A 22 6.46 8.80 -7.37
C ILE A 22 6.35 8.04 -6.05
N LEU A 23 5.19 8.07 -5.40
CA LEU A 23 5.00 7.37 -4.14
C LEU A 23 5.09 5.85 -4.33
N ALA A 24 4.40 5.30 -5.32
CA ALA A 24 4.37 3.86 -5.54
C ALA A 24 5.75 3.30 -5.91
N GLU A 25 6.54 3.98 -6.73
CA GLU A 25 7.91 3.55 -7.06
C GLU A 25 8.84 3.60 -5.83
N ALA A 26 8.69 4.60 -4.95
CA ALA A 26 9.46 4.66 -3.70
C ALA A 26 9.11 3.50 -2.75
N VAL A 27 7.83 3.14 -2.64
CA VAL A 27 7.37 2.02 -1.81
C VAL A 27 7.73 0.67 -2.43
N LYS A 28 7.63 0.54 -3.74
CA LYS A 28 7.86 -0.69 -4.50
C LYS A 28 9.28 -1.27 -4.35
N VAL A 29 10.29 -0.43 -4.09
CA VAL A 29 11.66 -0.90 -3.87
C VAL A 29 11.79 -1.78 -2.63
N THR A 30 10.84 -1.74 -1.72
CA THR A 30 10.80 -2.58 -0.50
C THR A 30 10.16 -3.96 -0.73
N LEU A 31 9.57 -4.22 -1.91
CA LEU A 31 8.76 -5.40 -2.19
C LEU A 31 9.57 -6.69 -2.28
N GLY A 32 9.11 -7.70 -1.56
CA GLY A 32 9.53 -9.10 -1.72
C GLY A 32 10.97 -9.39 -1.25
N PRO A 33 11.49 -10.59 -1.59
CA PRO A 33 12.78 -11.06 -1.07
C PRO A 33 13.99 -10.26 -1.59
N LYS A 34 13.84 -9.57 -2.72
CA LYS A 34 14.85 -8.63 -3.25
C LYS A 34 14.61 -7.18 -2.79
N GLY A 35 13.64 -6.96 -1.91
CA GLY A 35 13.33 -5.64 -1.38
C GLY A 35 14.53 -5.00 -0.69
N ARG A 36 14.68 -3.67 -0.89
CA ARG A 36 15.78 -2.87 -0.36
C ARG A 36 15.29 -1.95 0.73
N ASN A 37 16.21 -1.55 1.59
CA ASN A 37 15.95 -0.50 2.55
C ASN A 37 15.83 0.86 1.84
N VAL A 38 14.92 1.68 2.34
CA VAL A 38 14.77 3.09 1.97
C VAL A 38 15.36 3.94 3.11
N VAL A 39 16.13 4.96 2.74
CA VAL A 39 16.66 5.95 3.68
C VAL A 39 15.75 7.17 3.61
N LEU A 40 15.15 7.51 4.74
CA LEU A 40 14.23 8.64 4.88
C LEU A 40 14.94 9.75 5.62
N ASP A 41 15.00 10.93 5.03
CA ASP A 41 15.51 12.14 5.68
C ASP A 41 14.55 12.57 6.80
N LYS A 42 15.12 13.12 7.88
CA LYS A 42 14.34 13.65 9.00
C LYS A 42 14.73 15.08 9.27
N ALA A 43 13.72 15.91 9.57
CA ALA A 43 13.96 17.31 9.94
C ALA A 43 14.86 17.44 11.17
N PHE A 44 14.84 16.47 12.08
CA PHE A 44 15.68 16.41 13.28
C PHE A 44 16.17 14.98 13.53
N GLY A 45 17.46 14.82 13.80
CA GLY A 45 18.08 13.53 14.10
C GLY A 45 18.66 12.82 12.90
N ALA A 46 19.05 11.56 13.08
CA ALA A 46 19.62 10.73 12.03
C ALA A 46 18.56 10.28 11.03
N PRO A 47 18.94 10.06 9.75
CA PRO A 47 18.04 9.47 8.76
C PRO A 47 17.46 8.12 9.22
N ARG A 48 16.20 7.87 8.94
CA ARG A 48 15.55 6.58 9.24
C ARG A 48 15.75 5.61 8.09
N ILE A 49 16.23 4.42 8.41
CA ILE A 49 16.35 3.32 7.45
C ILE A 49 15.20 2.37 7.71
N THR A 50 14.43 2.02 6.68
CA THR A 50 13.28 1.14 6.80
C THR A 50 13.05 0.30 5.54
N LYS A 51 12.47 -0.87 5.71
CA LYS A 51 11.93 -1.76 4.66
C LYS A 51 10.41 -1.76 4.63
N ASP A 52 9.78 -1.11 5.62
CA ASP A 52 8.34 -1.09 5.75
C ASP A 52 7.69 -0.11 4.78
N GLY A 53 6.84 -0.64 3.89
CA GLY A 53 6.20 0.15 2.83
C GLY A 53 5.27 1.24 3.34
N VAL A 54 4.52 1.00 4.43
CA VAL A 54 3.62 2.02 4.99
C VAL A 54 4.40 3.16 5.64
N THR A 55 5.52 2.87 6.29
CA THR A 55 6.42 3.89 6.82
C THR A 55 6.97 4.79 5.71
N VAL A 56 7.42 4.17 4.60
CA VAL A 56 7.89 4.94 3.42
C VAL A 56 6.76 5.80 2.86
N ALA A 57 5.56 5.23 2.67
CA ALA A 57 4.42 5.95 2.11
C ALA A 57 4.01 7.17 2.97
N LYS A 58 4.09 7.05 4.29
CA LYS A 58 3.71 8.13 5.22
C LYS A 58 4.67 9.32 5.22
N GLU A 59 5.94 9.10 4.92
CA GLU A 59 6.98 10.15 4.91
C GLU A 59 7.07 10.89 3.57
N ILE A 60 6.44 10.38 2.50
CA ILE A 60 6.51 11.05 1.19
C ILE A 60 5.55 12.23 1.14
N GLU A 61 6.11 13.41 0.96
CA GLU A 61 5.40 14.65 0.74
C GLU A 61 6.02 15.39 -0.46
N LEU A 62 5.19 15.79 -1.42
CA LEU A 62 5.63 16.41 -2.67
C LEU A 62 5.33 17.90 -2.65
N LYS A 63 6.25 18.69 -3.22
CA LYS A 63 6.14 20.16 -3.28
C LYS A 63 4.99 20.62 -4.18
N GLU A 64 4.79 19.92 -5.30
CA GLU A 64 3.73 20.26 -6.23
C GLU A 64 2.39 19.73 -5.68
N LYS A 65 1.41 20.60 -5.55
CA LYS A 65 0.15 20.35 -4.84
C LYS A 65 -0.68 19.21 -5.44
N PHE A 66 -0.79 19.15 -6.77
CA PHE A 66 -1.59 18.11 -7.44
C PHE A 66 -0.86 16.77 -7.48
N GLN A 67 0.46 16.77 -7.61
CA GLN A 67 1.26 15.55 -7.41
C GLN A 67 1.10 15.04 -5.98
N ASN A 68 1.19 15.94 -5.00
CA ASN A 68 1.01 15.56 -3.60
C ASN A 68 -0.39 14.99 -3.31
N MET A 69 -1.43 15.50 -3.94
CA MET A 69 -2.78 14.92 -3.83
C MET A 69 -2.82 13.49 -4.37
N GLY A 70 -2.19 13.21 -5.51
CA GLY A 70 -2.06 11.85 -6.06
C GLY A 70 -1.29 10.92 -5.13
N ALA A 71 -0.16 11.37 -4.59
CA ALA A 71 0.61 10.63 -3.60
C ALA A 71 -0.21 10.34 -2.34
N GLN A 72 -0.95 11.32 -1.81
CA GLN A 72 -1.80 11.14 -0.64
C GLN A 72 -2.91 10.10 -0.86
N MET A 73 -3.52 10.01 -2.04
CA MET A 73 -4.52 8.98 -2.34
C MET A 73 -3.93 7.56 -2.24
N VAL A 74 -2.72 7.34 -2.74
CA VAL A 74 -2.05 6.03 -2.63
C VAL A 74 -1.55 5.77 -1.21
N ARG A 75 -1.09 6.81 -0.49
CA ARG A 75 -0.76 6.71 0.93
C ARG A 75 -1.95 6.24 1.77
N GLU A 76 -3.15 6.72 1.45
CA GLU A 76 -4.38 6.29 2.12
C GLU A 76 -4.65 4.79 1.89
N VAL A 77 -4.40 4.28 0.68
CA VAL A 77 -4.51 2.84 0.38
C VAL A 77 -3.55 2.03 1.26
N ALA A 78 -2.29 2.43 1.34
CA ALA A 78 -1.29 1.76 2.17
C ALA A 78 -1.66 1.80 3.66
N SER A 79 -2.11 2.95 4.15
CA SER A 79 -2.55 3.11 5.55
C SER A 79 -3.74 2.23 5.87
N LYS A 80 -4.74 2.20 4.99
CA LYS A 80 -5.94 1.37 5.18
C LYS A 80 -5.64 -0.13 5.17
N ALA A 81 -4.73 -0.58 4.28
CA ALA A 81 -4.28 -1.97 4.29
C ALA A 81 -3.56 -2.32 5.62
N ASN A 82 -2.73 -1.41 6.13
CA ASN A 82 -2.08 -1.57 7.43
C ASN A 82 -3.07 -1.64 8.59
N ASP A 83 -4.06 -0.77 8.60
CA ASP A 83 -5.04 -0.67 9.71
C ASP A 83 -5.97 -1.89 9.78
N VAL A 84 -6.27 -2.50 8.61
CA VAL A 84 -7.18 -3.66 8.52
C VAL A 84 -6.44 -4.98 8.69
N ALA A 85 -5.26 -5.13 8.08
CA ALA A 85 -4.56 -6.41 8.00
C ALA A 85 -3.16 -6.39 8.65
N GLY A 86 -2.57 -5.23 8.90
CA GLY A 86 -1.21 -5.12 9.43
C GLY A 86 -0.10 -5.55 8.46
N ASP A 87 -0.46 -6.02 7.26
CA ASP A 87 0.45 -6.51 6.24
C ASP A 87 -0.08 -6.21 4.83
N GLY A 88 0.74 -6.48 3.81
CA GLY A 88 0.36 -6.30 2.40
C GLY A 88 0.35 -4.85 1.91
N THR A 89 0.87 -3.90 2.67
CA THR A 89 0.86 -2.47 2.36
C THR A 89 1.55 -2.14 1.05
N THR A 90 2.72 -2.74 0.80
CA THR A 90 3.47 -2.57 -0.44
C THR A 90 2.71 -3.18 -1.63
N THR A 91 2.14 -4.38 -1.47
CA THR A 91 1.32 -5.03 -2.51
C THR A 91 0.10 -4.19 -2.86
N ALA A 92 -0.64 -3.69 -1.86
CA ALA A 92 -1.79 -2.81 -2.05
C ALA A 92 -1.40 -1.52 -2.80
N THR A 93 -0.26 -0.92 -2.47
CA THR A 93 0.29 0.26 -3.16
C THR A 93 0.58 -0.01 -4.64
N VAL A 94 1.23 -1.14 -4.94
CA VAL A 94 1.56 -1.54 -6.32
C VAL A 94 0.30 -1.82 -7.13
N LEU A 95 -0.68 -2.50 -6.55
CA LEU A 95 -1.97 -2.75 -7.19
C LEU A 95 -2.73 -1.46 -7.46
N ALA A 96 -2.78 -0.55 -6.49
CA ALA A 96 -3.41 0.76 -6.66
C ALA A 96 -2.77 1.55 -7.81
N GLN A 97 -1.44 1.60 -7.88
CA GLN A 97 -0.73 2.23 -8.99
C GLN A 97 -1.13 1.61 -10.32
N ALA A 98 -1.12 0.29 -10.43
CA ALA A 98 -1.44 -0.41 -11.67
C ALA A 98 -2.89 -0.13 -12.13
N ILE A 99 -3.85 -0.22 -11.21
CA ILE A 99 -5.27 0.03 -11.51
C ILE A 99 -5.47 1.48 -11.98
N VAL A 100 -4.91 2.46 -11.27
CA VAL A 100 -5.04 3.87 -11.62
C VAL A 100 -4.38 4.17 -12.97
N LYS A 101 -3.20 3.62 -13.22
CA LYS A 101 -2.43 3.83 -14.44
C LYS A 101 -3.13 3.25 -15.67
N GLU A 102 -3.57 2.00 -15.59
CA GLU A 102 -4.28 1.35 -16.71
C GLU A 102 -5.70 1.94 -16.89
N GLY A 103 -6.41 2.22 -15.80
CA GLY A 103 -7.71 2.89 -15.86
C GLY A 103 -7.64 4.27 -16.49
N SER A 104 -6.59 5.04 -16.19
CA SER A 104 -6.38 6.37 -16.81
C SER A 104 -6.11 6.29 -18.30
N LYS A 105 -5.39 5.26 -18.78
CA LYS A 105 -5.20 5.02 -20.22
C LYS A 105 -6.53 4.70 -20.90
N ALA A 106 -7.34 3.85 -20.30
CA ALA A 106 -8.65 3.48 -20.83
C ALA A 106 -9.59 4.70 -20.94
N VAL A 107 -9.62 5.56 -19.92
CA VAL A 107 -10.39 6.82 -19.95
C VAL A 107 -9.86 7.79 -21.00
N ALA A 108 -8.54 7.90 -21.14
CA ALA A 108 -7.94 8.74 -22.19
C ALA A 108 -8.26 8.22 -23.60
N ALA A 109 -8.44 6.92 -23.76
CA ALA A 109 -8.89 6.28 -25.01
C ALA A 109 -10.40 6.40 -25.26
N GLY A 110 -11.16 7.07 -24.38
CA GLY A 110 -12.58 7.35 -24.54
C GLY A 110 -13.53 6.38 -23.81
N LEU A 111 -13.01 5.47 -22.99
CA LEU A 111 -13.86 4.61 -22.19
C LEU A 111 -14.62 5.44 -21.14
N ASN A 112 -15.91 5.11 -20.93
CA ASN A 112 -16.71 5.77 -19.91
C ASN A 112 -16.17 5.43 -18.50
N PRO A 113 -15.78 6.43 -17.68
CA PRO A 113 -15.21 6.16 -16.34
C PRO A 113 -16.14 5.41 -15.40
N MET A 114 -17.47 5.58 -15.53
CA MET A 114 -18.45 4.87 -14.68
C MET A 114 -18.58 3.41 -15.07
N ASP A 115 -18.47 3.09 -16.37
CA ASP A 115 -18.48 1.70 -16.83
C ASP A 115 -17.17 1.01 -16.44
N LEU A 116 -16.03 1.73 -16.54
CA LEU A 116 -14.76 1.23 -16.05
C LEU A 116 -14.82 0.91 -14.54
N LYS A 117 -15.41 1.82 -13.74
CA LYS A 117 -15.59 1.59 -12.30
C LYS A 117 -16.40 0.33 -12.04
N ARG A 118 -17.55 0.15 -12.71
CA ARG A 118 -18.38 -1.07 -12.56
C ARG A 118 -17.61 -2.34 -12.91
N GLY A 119 -16.79 -2.30 -13.96
CA GLY A 119 -15.93 -3.42 -14.34
C GLY A 119 -14.88 -3.74 -13.28
N ILE A 120 -14.26 -2.71 -12.69
CA ILE A 120 -13.30 -2.88 -11.59
C ILE A 120 -14.00 -3.47 -10.35
N ASP A 121 -15.17 -2.96 -9.97
CA ASP A 121 -15.91 -3.47 -8.82
C ASP A 121 -16.27 -4.96 -9.00
N SER A 122 -16.80 -5.34 -10.17
CA SER A 122 -17.11 -6.74 -10.48
C SER A 122 -15.86 -7.66 -10.49
N ALA A 123 -14.72 -7.16 -10.99
CA ALA A 123 -13.48 -7.90 -10.97
C ALA A 123 -12.96 -8.10 -9.53
N ILE A 124 -13.11 -7.08 -8.67
CA ILE A 124 -12.73 -7.17 -7.26
C ILE A 124 -13.57 -8.22 -6.54
N GLU A 125 -14.90 -8.22 -6.74
CA GLU A 125 -15.79 -9.22 -6.15
C GLU A 125 -15.38 -10.65 -6.53
N ALA A 126 -15.08 -10.90 -7.81
CA ALA A 126 -14.64 -12.20 -8.29
C ALA A 126 -13.28 -12.62 -7.70
N VAL A 127 -12.31 -11.68 -7.62
CA VAL A 127 -10.98 -11.93 -7.04
C VAL A 127 -11.09 -12.22 -5.54
N VAL A 128 -11.87 -11.44 -4.80
CA VAL A 128 -12.06 -11.65 -3.35
C VAL A 128 -12.70 -13.00 -3.09
N ALA A 129 -13.74 -13.38 -3.84
CA ALA A 129 -14.38 -14.69 -3.71
C ALA A 129 -13.38 -15.84 -3.96
N ASP A 130 -12.51 -15.74 -4.97
CA ASP A 130 -11.47 -16.75 -5.21
C ASP A 130 -10.42 -16.78 -4.08
N LEU A 131 -9.99 -15.63 -3.58
CA LEU A 131 -9.05 -15.55 -2.46
C LEU A 131 -9.62 -16.19 -1.19
N GLU A 132 -10.90 -15.99 -0.89
CA GLU A 132 -11.57 -16.62 0.25
C GLU A 132 -11.51 -18.15 0.19
N THR A 133 -11.62 -18.74 -1.01
CA THR A 133 -11.51 -20.20 -1.19
C THR A 133 -10.09 -20.72 -0.95
N ARG A 134 -9.07 -19.86 -1.08
CA ARG A 134 -7.65 -20.20 -0.89
C ARG A 134 -7.14 -19.87 0.52
N THR A 135 -7.94 -19.18 1.32
CA THR A 135 -7.54 -18.77 2.67
C THR A 135 -7.48 -19.96 3.61
N SER A 136 -6.38 -20.11 4.32
CA SER A 136 -6.22 -21.09 5.40
C SER A 136 -6.30 -20.38 6.75
N LYS A 137 -7.14 -20.89 7.65
CA LYS A 137 -7.23 -20.38 9.02
C LYS A 137 -6.05 -20.88 9.82
N ILE A 138 -5.42 -19.98 10.57
CA ILE A 138 -4.36 -20.33 11.53
C ILE A 138 -5.01 -20.99 12.73
N SER A 139 -4.48 -22.14 13.15
CA SER A 139 -5.02 -22.94 14.24
C SER A 139 -3.98 -23.37 15.29
N THR A 140 -2.69 -23.26 14.97
CA THR A 140 -1.59 -23.73 15.83
C THR A 140 -0.60 -22.61 16.16
N ASN A 141 0.03 -22.68 17.32
CA ASN A 141 1.09 -21.73 17.71
C ASN A 141 2.28 -21.73 16.75
N SER A 142 2.56 -22.85 16.09
CA SER A 142 3.60 -22.93 15.06
C SER A 142 3.25 -22.09 13.83
N GLU A 143 1.99 -22.12 13.42
CA GLU A 143 1.51 -21.27 12.30
C GLU A 143 1.53 -19.78 12.67
N VAL A 144 1.16 -19.45 13.93
CA VAL A 144 1.29 -18.08 14.44
C VAL A 144 2.74 -17.62 14.41
N ALA A 145 3.70 -18.46 14.83
CA ALA A 145 5.13 -18.17 14.78
C ALA A 145 5.61 -17.96 13.33
N GLN A 146 5.13 -18.75 12.37
CA GLN A 146 5.46 -18.59 10.95
C GLN A 146 4.97 -17.26 10.39
N VAL A 147 3.72 -16.89 10.67
CA VAL A 147 3.17 -15.60 10.24
C VAL A 147 3.90 -14.44 10.91
N GLY A 148 4.18 -14.55 12.21
CA GLY A 148 4.99 -13.56 12.94
C GLY A 148 6.39 -13.40 12.35
N THR A 149 7.03 -14.49 11.97
CA THR A 149 8.35 -14.50 11.31
C THR A 149 8.29 -13.80 9.95
N LEU A 150 7.25 -14.07 9.14
CA LEU A 150 7.05 -13.39 7.85
C LEU A 150 6.86 -11.88 8.03
N SER A 151 6.03 -11.47 8.98
CA SER A 151 5.79 -10.06 9.30
C SER A 151 7.04 -9.35 9.84
N ALA A 152 7.92 -10.10 10.53
CA ALA A 152 9.20 -9.62 11.02
C ALA A 152 10.34 -9.72 9.99
N ASN A 153 10.03 -9.81 8.69
CA ASN A 153 11.02 -9.92 7.60
C ASN A 153 11.97 -11.13 7.70
N GLY A 154 11.51 -12.24 8.26
CA GLY A 154 12.25 -13.50 8.38
C GLY A 154 12.96 -13.70 9.72
N GLU A 155 12.76 -12.82 10.70
CA GLU A 155 13.35 -12.96 12.04
C GLU A 155 12.54 -13.96 12.89
N GLY A 156 12.99 -15.24 12.94
CA GLY A 156 12.30 -16.33 13.63
C GLY A 156 12.13 -16.10 15.14
N GLU A 157 13.11 -15.50 15.80
CA GLU A 157 13.03 -15.20 17.24
C GLU A 157 11.87 -14.26 17.58
N ILE A 158 11.59 -13.29 16.69
CA ILE A 158 10.44 -12.38 16.85
C ILE A 158 9.14 -13.14 16.63
N GLY A 159 9.07 -14.02 15.62
CA GLY A 159 7.91 -14.86 15.37
C GLY A 159 7.57 -15.77 16.57
N ASP A 160 8.57 -16.40 17.14
CA ASP A 160 8.41 -17.25 18.34
C ASP A 160 7.97 -16.44 19.57
N MET A 161 8.48 -15.21 19.71
CA MET A 161 8.10 -14.32 20.81
C MET A 161 6.63 -13.89 20.67
N ILE A 162 6.20 -13.56 19.46
CA ILE A 162 4.79 -13.21 19.15
C ILE A 162 3.88 -14.42 19.46
N ALA A 163 4.23 -15.62 18.99
CA ALA A 163 3.44 -16.82 19.25
C ALA A 163 3.30 -17.11 20.74
N LYS A 164 4.38 -16.99 21.52
CA LYS A 164 4.34 -17.15 22.98
C LYS A 164 3.50 -16.08 23.67
N ALA A 165 3.48 -14.85 23.16
CA ALA A 165 2.64 -13.80 23.70
C ALA A 165 1.16 -14.09 23.43
N MET A 166 0.82 -14.45 22.20
CA MET A 166 -0.56 -14.79 21.79
C MET A 166 -1.11 -16.01 22.51
N ASP A 167 -0.27 -17.00 22.82
CA ASP A 167 -0.64 -18.16 23.64
C ASP A 167 -1.11 -17.75 25.05
N LYS A 168 -0.57 -16.66 25.60
CA LYS A 168 -0.92 -16.14 26.92
C LYS A 168 -2.13 -15.22 26.94
N VAL A 169 -2.32 -14.42 25.89
CA VAL A 169 -3.37 -13.37 25.86
C VAL A 169 -4.57 -13.75 25.00
N GLY A 170 -4.45 -14.80 24.19
CA GLY A 170 -5.47 -15.20 23.21
C GLY A 170 -5.30 -14.48 21.86
N ASN A 171 -6.20 -14.81 20.94
CA ASN A 171 -6.20 -14.32 19.55
C ASN A 171 -7.12 -13.10 19.35
N GLU A 172 -7.55 -12.41 20.39
CA GLU A 172 -8.39 -11.20 20.33
C GLU A 172 -7.57 -9.93 20.45
#